data_873393a1cdadfec999d4b70d7486c92c
#
_entry.id   873393a1cdadfec999d4b70d7486c92c
#
_cell.length_a   1.000
_cell.length_b   1.000
_cell.length_c   1.000
_cell.angle_alpha   90.00
_cell.angle_beta   90.00
_cell.angle_gamma   90.00
#
_symmetry.space_group_name_H-M   'P 1'
#
loop_
_entity.id
_entity.type
_entity.pdbx_description
1 polymer ?
#
loop_
_entity_poly.entity_id
_entity_poly.type
_entity_poly.pdbx_seq_one_letter_code
_entity_poly.pdbx_strand_id
1 'polypeptide(L)'
;VTSTKGAEAGVWVIAETTELPTRFAKMVVTDDQGRYVVPDLPKASYNLWVRGYGLVDSQKVKATPGNIVNLTAVVAPNEAAAAQYYPSVYWYSMMKVPDKSEFGGKGKIPAKLTQNEYLNLIKSNGCANCHSIGQRSMRTFPANVPFPLGKFANSEEAWFRRIQSGQGGHTMFRDAVKELGGAAFPYLADWTDRVAKGELPHAKPARPQG
;
A
#
# COMPACT_ATOMS: atom_id res chain seq x y z
N VAL A 1 7.84 -24.40 -0.74
CA VAL A 1 7.12 -23.61 -1.74
C VAL A 1 7.81 -23.71 -3.07
N THR A 2 7.05 -24.00 -4.11
CA THR A 2 7.55 -24.09 -5.49
C THR A 2 6.65 -23.35 -6.46
N SER A 3 7.17 -23.01 -7.63
CA SER A 3 6.39 -22.54 -8.78
C SER A 3 6.81 -23.29 -10.04
N THR A 4 6.31 -22.89 -11.19
CA THR A 4 6.78 -23.37 -12.50
C THR A 4 8.25 -23.05 -12.77
N LYS A 5 8.87 -22.20 -11.95
CA LYS A 5 10.30 -21.80 -12.07
C LYS A 5 11.21 -22.54 -11.08
N GLY A 6 10.67 -23.43 -10.25
CA GLY A 6 11.42 -24.17 -9.23
C GLY A 6 11.09 -23.72 -7.80
N ALA A 7 12.07 -23.82 -6.91
CA ALA A 7 11.95 -23.36 -5.53
C ALA A 7 11.76 -21.84 -5.46
N GLU A 8 10.92 -21.39 -4.55
CA GLU A 8 10.61 -19.97 -4.38
C GLU A 8 11.27 -19.42 -3.12
N ALA A 9 12.35 -18.68 -3.30
CA ALA A 9 13.08 -18.01 -2.23
C ALA A 9 12.43 -16.68 -1.87
N GLY A 10 12.48 -16.31 -0.57
CA GLY A 10 12.06 -14.99 -0.10
C GLY A 10 10.58 -14.68 -0.28
N VAL A 11 9.72 -15.69 -0.44
CA VAL A 11 8.28 -15.51 -0.54
C VAL A 11 7.61 -15.66 0.82
N TRP A 12 6.50 -14.98 1.02
CA TRP A 12 5.75 -15.00 2.26
C TRP A 12 4.80 -16.19 2.29
N VAL A 13 4.91 -17.01 3.33
CA VAL A 13 3.90 -18.01 3.69
C VAL A 13 3.05 -17.42 4.81
N ILE A 14 1.77 -17.29 4.55
CA ILE A 14 0.81 -16.70 5.47
C ILE A 14 -0.10 -17.78 6.01
N ALA A 15 -0.19 -17.90 7.34
CA ALA A 15 -1.11 -18.76 8.06
C ALA A 15 -2.12 -17.90 8.81
N GLU A 16 -3.40 -18.05 8.49
CA GLU A 16 -4.47 -17.24 9.09
C GLU A 16 -5.61 -18.15 9.58
N THR A 17 -6.20 -17.78 10.72
CA THR A 17 -7.39 -18.47 11.26
C THR A 17 -8.37 -17.50 11.88
N THR A 18 -9.64 -17.87 11.86
CA THR A 18 -10.74 -17.19 12.56
C THR A 18 -11.31 -18.06 13.68
N GLU A 19 -10.71 -19.23 13.97
CA GLU A 19 -11.17 -20.15 15.03
C GLU A 19 -10.72 -19.73 16.43
N LEU A 20 -9.84 -18.72 16.53
CA LEU A 20 -9.40 -18.15 17.81
C LEU A 20 -10.29 -16.97 18.21
N PRO A 21 -10.29 -16.56 19.50
CA PRO A 21 -11.11 -15.44 19.99
C PRO A 21 -10.88 -14.13 19.22
N THR A 22 -9.70 -13.95 18.63
CA THR A 22 -9.38 -12.82 17.76
C THR A 22 -8.86 -13.33 16.42
N ARG A 23 -9.00 -12.53 15.36
CA ARG A 23 -8.33 -12.85 14.09
C ARG A 23 -6.83 -13.01 14.34
N PHE A 24 -6.31 -14.13 13.86
CA PHE A 24 -4.89 -14.41 13.99
C PHE A 24 -4.28 -14.70 12.62
N ALA A 25 -3.16 -14.04 12.36
CA ALA A 25 -2.35 -14.30 11.18
C ALA A 25 -0.87 -14.31 11.57
N LYS A 26 -0.13 -15.27 11.05
CA LYS A 26 1.32 -15.34 11.17
C LYS A 26 1.92 -15.48 9.78
N MET A 27 3.03 -14.80 9.55
CA MET A 27 3.73 -14.79 8.27
C MET A 27 5.19 -15.11 8.49
N VAL A 28 5.72 -15.98 7.65
CA VAL A 28 7.15 -16.33 7.59
C VAL A 28 7.63 -16.21 6.15
N VAL A 29 8.95 -16.23 5.97
CA VAL A 29 9.60 -16.12 4.66
C VAL A 29 10.29 -17.44 4.35
N THR A 30 10.24 -17.88 3.10
CA THR A 30 10.96 -19.08 2.64
C THR A 30 12.45 -18.83 2.55
N ASP A 31 13.24 -19.87 2.80
CA ASP A 31 14.69 -19.91 2.51
C ASP A 31 14.97 -20.06 1.00
N ASP A 32 16.26 -20.10 0.64
CA ASP A 32 16.70 -20.21 -0.75
C ASP A 32 16.24 -21.51 -1.46
N GLN A 33 15.90 -22.54 -0.70
CA GLN A 33 15.35 -23.79 -1.21
C GLN A 33 13.81 -23.84 -1.17
N GLY A 34 13.16 -22.71 -0.87
CA GLY A 34 11.71 -22.62 -0.77
C GLY A 34 11.12 -23.32 0.46
N ARG A 35 11.94 -23.62 1.49
CA ARG A 35 11.49 -24.24 2.74
C ARG A 35 11.04 -23.18 3.74
N TYR A 36 10.11 -23.52 4.61
CA TYR A 36 9.62 -22.63 5.63
C TYR A 36 9.18 -23.40 6.90
N VAL A 37 9.19 -22.70 8.02
CA VAL A 37 8.59 -23.14 9.27
C VAL A 37 7.72 -22.02 9.82
N VAL A 38 6.48 -22.32 10.19
CA VAL A 38 5.62 -21.40 10.91
C VAL A 38 5.59 -21.83 12.37
N PRO A 39 6.42 -21.24 13.25
CA PRO A 39 6.54 -21.66 14.63
C PRO A 39 5.36 -21.20 15.47
N ASP A 40 5.16 -21.83 16.63
CA ASP A 40 4.28 -21.40 17.73
C ASP A 40 2.85 -21.06 17.28
N LEU A 41 2.26 -21.89 16.45
CA LEU A 41 0.85 -21.76 16.09
C LEU A 41 -0.05 -22.33 17.19
N PRO A 42 -1.03 -21.56 17.72
CA PRO A 42 -2.10 -22.11 18.55
C PRO A 42 -2.83 -23.26 17.86
N LYS A 43 -3.44 -24.17 18.65
CA LYS A 43 -4.27 -25.25 18.11
C LYS A 43 -5.51 -24.67 17.44
N ALA A 44 -5.54 -24.72 16.11
CA ALA A 44 -6.63 -24.29 15.25
C ALA A 44 -6.41 -24.83 13.84
N SER A 45 -7.42 -24.75 13.00
CA SER A 45 -7.27 -24.96 11.55
C SER A 45 -6.90 -23.64 10.88
N TYR A 46 -5.88 -23.66 10.05
CA TYR A 46 -5.35 -22.49 9.37
C TYR A 46 -5.56 -22.58 7.87
N ASN A 47 -5.83 -21.44 7.24
CA ASN A 47 -5.68 -21.28 5.82
C ASN A 47 -4.24 -20.80 5.55
N LEU A 48 -3.50 -21.55 4.76
CA LEU A 48 -2.14 -21.24 4.34
C LEU A 48 -2.13 -20.85 2.88
N TRP A 49 -1.42 -19.77 2.53
CA TRP A 49 -1.18 -19.39 1.14
C TRP A 49 0.16 -18.65 0.99
N VAL A 50 0.57 -18.48 -0.24
CA VAL A 50 1.82 -17.83 -0.62
C VAL A 50 1.55 -16.46 -1.25
N ARG A 51 2.40 -15.50 -0.91
CA ARG A 51 2.45 -14.15 -1.51
C ARG A 51 3.91 -13.75 -1.70
N GLY A 52 4.21 -13.00 -2.75
CA GLY A 52 5.57 -12.50 -2.99
C GLY A 52 5.64 -11.54 -4.15
N TYR A 53 6.82 -10.96 -4.34
CA TYR A 53 7.05 -10.07 -5.47
C TYR A 53 7.04 -10.84 -6.79
N GLY A 54 6.33 -10.32 -7.80
CA GLY A 54 6.13 -10.99 -9.07
C GLY A 54 5.15 -12.17 -9.02
N LEU A 55 4.49 -12.37 -7.88
CA LEU A 55 3.47 -13.39 -7.66
C LEU A 55 2.10 -12.75 -7.40
N VAL A 56 1.06 -13.55 -7.46
CA VAL A 56 -0.26 -13.27 -6.88
C VAL A 56 -0.52 -14.26 -5.76
N ASP A 57 -1.53 -13.98 -4.91
CA ASP A 57 -1.91 -14.91 -3.86
C ASP A 57 -2.23 -16.28 -4.43
N SER A 58 -1.62 -17.31 -3.86
CA SER A 58 -1.92 -18.70 -4.20
C SER A 58 -3.27 -19.13 -3.64
N GLN A 59 -3.74 -20.30 -4.08
CA GLN A 59 -4.88 -20.94 -3.45
C GLN A 59 -4.58 -21.21 -1.97
N LYS A 60 -5.60 -21.08 -1.12
CA LYS A 60 -5.51 -21.36 0.31
C LYS A 60 -5.64 -22.85 0.55
N VAL A 61 -4.70 -23.41 1.32
CA VAL A 61 -4.68 -24.80 1.76
C VAL A 61 -4.98 -24.86 3.25
N LYS A 62 -5.93 -25.69 3.66
CA LYS A 62 -6.21 -25.91 5.08
C LYS A 62 -5.19 -26.86 5.70
N ALA A 63 -4.68 -26.51 6.87
CA ALA A 63 -3.81 -27.38 7.66
C ALA A 63 -3.88 -27.04 9.16
N THR A 64 -3.41 -27.98 9.98
CA THR A 64 -3.26 -27.81 11.43
C THR A 64 -1.79 -27.83 11.81
N PRO A 65 -1.40 -27.26 12.96
CA PRO A 65 -0.03 -27.33 13.45
C PRO A 65 0.50 -28.78 13.48
N GLY A 66 1.76 -28.95 13.12
CA GLY A 66 2.42 -30.25 12.99
C GLY A 66 2.37 -30.90 11.60
N ASN A 67 1.56 -30.36 10.69
CA ASN A 67 1.50 -30.88 9.32
C ASN A 67 2.63 -30.32 8.45
N ILE A 68 3.14 -31.16 7.55
CA ILE A 68 4.00 -30.72 6.44
C ILE A 68 3.10 -30.33 5.28
N VAL A 69 3.21 -29.10 4.80
CA VAL A 69 2.36 -28.56 3.73
C VAL A 69 3.23 -28.04 2.60
N ASN A 70 3.04 -28.61 1.40
CA ASN A 70 3.64 -28.10 0.18
C ASN A 70 2.70 -27.07 -0.46
N LEU A 71 3.22 -25.89 -0.76
CA LEU A 71 2.48 -24.80 -1.36
C LEU A 71 3.02 -24.49 -2.74
N THR A 72 2.13 -24.14 -3.67
CA THR A 72 2.48 -23.73 -5.02
C THR A 72 2.26 -22.22 -5.18
N ALA A 73 3.32 -21.51 -5.45
CA ALA A 73 3.27 -20.09 -5.76
C ALA A 73 2.72 -19.85 -7.18
N VAL A 74 1.96 -18.78 -7.35
CA VAL A 74 1.33 -18.42 -8.62
C VAL A 74 2.00 -17.16 -9.17
N VAL A 75 2.70 -17.31 -10.30
CA VAL A 75 3.32 -16.18 -10.99
C VAL A 75 2.25 -15.20 -11.45
N ALA A 76 2.46 -13.91 -11.22
CA ALA A 76 1.53 -12.88 -11.63
C ALA A 76 1.36 -12.90 -13.17
N PRO A 77 0.12 -12.83 -13.67
CA PRO A 77 -0.15 -12.93 -15.13
C PRO A 77 0.34 -11.71 -15.90
N ASN A 78 0.52 -10.57 -15.22
CA ASN A 78 1.01 -9.32 -15.79
C ASN A 78 1.57 -8.40 -14.71
N GLU A 79 2.20 -7.30 -15.12
CA GLU A 79 2.79 -6.32 -14.20
C GLU A 79 1.77 -5.63 -13.30
N ALA A 80 0.55 -5.37 -13.79
CA ALA A 80 -0.50 -4.74 -12.99
C ALA A 80 -0.92 -5.64 -11.82
N ALA A 81 -1.04 -6.94 -12.04
CA ALA A 81 -1.31 -7.91 -10.98
C ALA A 81 -0.15 -8.00 -9.98
N ALA A 82 1.08 -8.07 -10.46
CA ALA A 82 2.27 -8.07 -9.61
C ALA A 82 2.38 -6.81 -8.75
N ALA A 83 2.11 -5.65 -9.32
CA ALA A 83 2.23 -4.36 -8.66
C ALA A 83 1.26 -4.19 -7.47
N GLN A 84 0.16 -4.96 -7.43
CA GLN A 84 -0.77 -4.91 -6.28
C GLN A 84 -0.08 -5.33 -4.96
N TYR A 85 0.98 -6.09 -5.03
CA TYR A 85 1.75 -6.59 -3.89
C TYR A 85 3.03 -5.79 -3.59
N TYR A 86 3.29 -4.73 -4.35
CA TYR A 86 4.44 -3.86 -4.10
C TYR A 86 4.27 -3.08 -2.81
N PRO A 87 5.36 -2.83 -2.06
CA PRO A 87 5.34 -1.94 -0.92
C PRO A 87 4.75 -0.57 -1.27
N SER A 88 4.06 0.02 -0.33
CA SER A 88 3.40 1.32 -0.52
C SER A 88 4.35 2.42 -1.01
N VAL A 89 5.63 2.36 -0.65
CA VAL A 89 6.63 3.35 -1.06
C VAL A 89 6.78 3.42 -2.59
N TYR A 90 6.66 2.30 -3.30
CA TYR A 90 6.73 2.29 -4.77
C TYR A 90 5.57 3.07 -5.40
N TRP A 91 4.37 2.90 -4.88
CA TRP A 91 3.19 3.65 -5.31
C TRP A 91 3.26 5.12 -4.90
N TYR A 92 3.80 5.39 -3.72
CA TYR A 92 3.97 6.75 -3.24
C TYR A 92 5.02 7.54 -4.03
N SER A 93 6.06 6.87 -4.51
CA SER A 93 7.10 7.49 -5.34
C SER A 93 6.57 8.07 -6.66
N MET A 94 5.41 7.60 -7.13
CA MET A 94 4.75 8.14 -8.32
C MET A 94 4.14 9.53 -8.10
N MET A 95 3.92 9.94 -6.84
CA MET A 95 3.33 11.25 -6.55
C MET A 95 4.31 12.35 -6.91
N LYS A 96 3.89 13.22 -7.84
CA LYS A 96 4.64 14.43 -8.19
C LYS A 96 4.64 15.40 -7.02
N VAL A 97 5.65 16.24 -6.98
CA VAL A 97 5.76 17.34 -6.02
C VAL A 97 5.86 18.64 -6.80
N PRO A 98 5.45 19.78 -6.21
CA PRO A 98 5.62 21.09 -6.86
C PRO A 98 7.08 21.34 -7.25
N ASP A 99 7.29 21.92 -8.43
CA ASP A 99 8.61 22.36 -8.84
C ASP A 99 9.12 23.48 -7.91
N LYS A 100 10.43 23.55 -7.75
CA LYS A 100 11.05 24.57 -6.89
C LYS A 100 10.66 26.01 -7.29
N SER A 101 10.41 26.24 -8.57
CA SER A 101 10.00 27.54 -9.11
C SER A 101 8.58 27.96 -8.70
N GLU A 102 7.74 27.03 -8.24
CA GLU A 102 6.38 27.32 -7.78
C GLU A 102 6.33 27.90 -6.36
N PHE A 103 7.44 27.82 -5.64
CA PHE A 103 7.57 28.35 -4.27
C PHE A 103 8.01 29.83 -4.29
N GLY A 104 7.86 30.50 -3.14
CA GLY A 104 8.24 31.91 -3.01
C GLY A 104 7.22 32.91 -3.57
N GLY A 105 5.93 32.51 -3.59
CA GLY A 105 4.83 33.39 -3.99
C GLY A 105 4.66 33.58 -5.48
N LYS A 106 5.30 32.77 -6.31
CA LYS A 106 5.21 32.84 -7.78
C LYS A 106 4.06 31.98 -8.37
N GLY A 107 3.39 31.18 -7.58
CA GLY A 107 2.32 30.27 -8.00
C GLY A 107 1.15 30.22 -7.02
N LYS A 108 0.42 29.10 -7.02
CA LYS A 108 -0.69 28.86 -6.10
C LYS A 108 -0.24 28.46 -4.67
N ILE A 109 1.06 28.28 -4.48
CA ILE A 109 1.64 27.86 -3.21
C ILE A 109 1.81 29.10 -2.32
N PRO A 110 1.45 29.01 -1.02
CA PRO A 110 1.62 30.14 -0.10
C PRO A 110 3.05 30.68 -0.11
N ALA A 111 3.20 32.02 -0.19
CA ALA A 111 4.52 32.67 -0.33
C ALA A 111 5.51 32.32 0.79
N LYS A 112 5.00 32.00 1.97
CA LYS A 112 5.81 31.61 3.14
C LYS A 112 6.28 30.17 3.10
N LEU A 113 5.66 29.31 2.29
CA LEU A 113 5.97 27.89 2.24
C LEU A 113 7.19 27.64 1.37
N THR A 114 8.18 26.98 1.91
CA THR A 114 9.34 26.49 1.17
C THR A 114 9.11 25.08 0.66
N GLN A 115 9.85 24.65 -0.38
CA GLN A 115 9.78 23.29 -0.87
C GLN A 115 10.17 22.26 0.21
N ASN A 116 11.14 22.59 1.07
CA ASN A 116 11.55 21.72 2.16
C ASN A 116 10.43 21.51 3.19
N GLU A 117 9.72 22.56 3.55
CA GLU A 117 8.57 22.44 4.47
C GLU A 117 7.45 21.62 3.83
N TYR A 118 7.15 21.86 2.56
CA TYR A 118 6.19 21.04 1.82
C TYR A 118 6.58 19.57 1.84
N LEU A 119 7.81 19.23 1.47
CA LEU A 119 8.30 17.86 1.46
C LEU A 119 8.32 17.24 2.85
N ASN A 120 8.67 18.00 3.86
CA ASN A 120 8.66 17.55 5.24
C ASN A 120 7.24 17.17 5.69
N LEU A 121 6.24 17.98 5.39
CA LEU A 121 4.85 17.70 5.73
C LEU A 121 4.27 16.51 4.94
N ILE A 122 4.55 16.41 3.66
CA ILE A 122 4.01 15.34 2.81
C ILE A 122 4.76 14.02 3.02
N LYS A 123 6.09 14.03 3.07
CA LYS A 123 6.91 12.81 2.98
C LYS A 123 7.53 12.35 4.30
N SER A 124 7.54 13.17 5.34
CA SER A 124 8.24 12.85 6.59
C SER A 124 7.36 13.01 7.82
N ASN A 125 7.11 14.23 8.26
CA ASN A 125 6.56 14.53 9.59
C ASN A 125 5.05 14.84 9.63
N GLY A 126 4.38 14.87 8.50
CA GLY A 126 2.93 15.09 8.44
C GLY A 126 2.20 13.81 8.05
N CYS A 127 1.76 13.75 6.79
CA CYS A 127 0.94 12.67 6.29
C CYS A 127 1.58 11.29 6.47
N ALA A 128 2.90 11.18 6.23
CA ALA A 128 3.62 9.91 6.29
C ALA A 128 3.82 9.37 7.71
N ASN A 129 3.69 10.20 8.75
CA ASN A 129 3.79 9.74 10.14
C ASN A 129 2.67 8.77 10.55
N CYS A 130 1.48 8.96 10.00
CA CYS A 130 0.30 8.18 10.37
C CYS A 130 -0.12 7.19 9.28
N HIS A 131 0.32 7.41 8.03
CA HIS A 131 -0.14 6.64 6.87
C HIS A 131 1.01 6.13 6.02
N SER A 132 0.93 4.87 5.64
CA SER A 132 1.63 4.33 4.48
C SER A 132 0.93 4.84 3.21
N ILE A 133 1.24 6.07 2.76
CA ILE A 133 0.43 6.81 1.79
C ILE A 133 0.20 6.04 0.49
N GLY A 134 1.18 5.30 0.00
CA GLY A 134 1.02 4.47 -1.19
C GLY A 134 0.20 3.19 -1.01
N GLN A 135 -0.32 2.89 0.19
CA GLN A 135 -1.17 1.72 0.39
C GLN A 135 -2.50 1.82 -0.38
N ARG A 136 -3.11 0.67 -0.69
CA ARG A 136 -4.29 0.61 -1.56
C ARG A 136 -5.44 1.50 -1.09
N SER A 137 -5.72 1.51 0.21
CA SER A 137 -6.78 2.35 0.79
C SER A 137 -6.52 3.84 0.62
N MET A 138 -5.28 4.27 0.40
CA MET A 138 -4.94 5.67 0.19
C MET A 138 -4.86 6.04 -1.30
N ARG A 139 -4.29 5.17 -2.14
CA ARG A 139 -4.09 5.45 -3.57
C ARG A 139 -5.32 5.22 -4.44
N THR A 140 -6.42 4.71 -3.87
CA THR A 140 -7.66 4.47 -4.61
C THR A 140 -8.84 5.13 -3.93
N PHE A 141 -9.78 5.62 -4.74
CA PHE A 141 -11.12 5.96 -4.30
C PHE A 141 -12.04 4.82 -4.69
N PRO A 142 -12.66 4.09 -3.73
CA PRO A 142 -13.64 3.06 -4.06
C PRO A 142 -14.82 3.66 -4.81
N ALA A 143 -15.23 3.03 -5.91
CA ALA A 143 -16.37 3.47 -6.71
C ALA A 143 -17.69 3.47 -5.90
N ASN A 144 -17.76 2.60 -4.90
CA ASN A 144 -18.89 2.49 -3.96
C ASN A 144 -18.37 2.69 -2.54
N VAL A 145 -18.14 3.91 -2.15
CA VAL A 145 -17.95 4.22 -0.73
C VAL A 145 -19.34 4.20 -0.10
N PRO A 146 -19.66 3.22 0.76
CA PRO A 146 -20.98 3.14 1.41
C PRO A 146 -21.18 4.24 2.45
N PHE A 147 -20.42 5.30 2.34
CA PHE A 147 -20.41 6.37 3.30
C PHE A 147 -20.68 7.71 2.61
N PRO A 148 -21.30 8.66 3.31
CA PRO A 148 -21.75 9.92 2.73
C PRO A 148 -20.59 10.84 2.31
N LEU A 149 -19.54 10.30 1.71
CA LEU A 149 -18.55 11.13 1.05
C LEU A 149 -19.15 11.83 -0.17
N GLY A 150 -20.25 11.29 -0.70
CA GLY A 150 -21.00 11.91 -1.78
C GLY A 150 -20.37 11.65 -3.17
N LYS A 151 -20.98 12.28 -4.16
CA LYS A 151 -20.39 12.40 -5.50
C LYS A 151 -19.57 13.69 -5.53
N PHE A 152 -18.34 13.61 -6.02
CA PHE A 152 -17.45 14.76 -6.16
C PHE A 152 -17.33 15.14 -7.62
N ALA A 153 -17.17 16.43 -7.89
CA ALA A 153 -16.96 16.92 -9.24
C ALA A 153 -15.58 16.49 -9.79
N ASN A 154 -14.60 16.33 -8.91
CA ASN A 154 -13.21 15.95 -9.26
C ASN A 154 -12.50 15.32 -8.05
N SER A 155 -11.31 14.82 -8.29
CA SER A 155 -10.51 14.14 -7.26
C SER A 155 -9.93 15.09 -6.20
N GLU A 156 -9.78 16.37 -6.50
CA GLU A 156 -9.35 17.35 -5.48
C GLU A 156 -10.42 17.54 -4.40
N GLU A 157 -11.68 17.66 -4.80
CA GLU A 157 -12.81 17.71 -3.84
C GLU A 157 -12.91 16.42 -3.02
N ALA A 158 -12.69 15.26 -3.66
CA ALA A 158 -12.68 13.99 -2.97
C ALA A 158 -11.56 13.91 -1.92
N TRP A 159 -10.37 14.40 -2.26
CA TRP A 159 -9.26 14.49 -1.31
C TRP A 159 -9.54 15.50 -0.20
N PHE A 160 -10.04 16.68 -0.52
CA PHE A 160 -10.42 17.67 0.48
C PHE A 160 -11.41 17.09 1.50
N ARG A 161 -12.44 16.38 1.02
CA ARG A 161 -13.41 15.72 1.92
C ARG A 161 -12.78 14.57 2.72
N ARG A 162 -11.90 13.81 2.10
CA ARG A 162 -11.26 12.64 2.74
C ARG A 162 -10.43 13.03 3.95
N ILE A 163 -9.65 14.10 3.86
CA ILE A 163 -8.80 14.57 4.98
C ILE A 163 -9.60 15.08 6.18
N GLN A 164 -10.88 15.34 6.01
CA GLN A 164 -11.78 15.75 7.10
C GLN A 164 -12.39 14.57 7.86
N SER A 165 -12.06 13.33 7.47
CA SER A 165 -12.69 12.12 7.99
C SER A 165 -11.81 11.41 9.02
N GLY A 166 -12.48 10.69 9.94
CA GLY A 166 -11.82 9.87 10.95
C GLY A 166 -11.19 10.65 12.10
N GLN A 167 -10.52 9.93 12.98
CA GLN A 167 -9.92 10.50 14.21
C GLN A 167 -8.83 11.54 13.93
N GLY A 168 -8.08 11.35 12.82
CA GLY A 168 -7.01 12.26 12.39
C GLY A 168 -7.49 13.45 11.56
N GLY A 169 -8.81 13.62 11.33
CA GLY A 169 -9.33 14.64 10.42
C GLY A 169 -8.90 16.06 10.76
N HIS A 170 -8.91 16.43 12.04
CA HIS A 170 -8.45 17.75 12.48
C HIS A 170 -6.96 18.00 12.14
N THR A 171 -6.10 17.03 12.40
CA THR A 171 -4.65 17.14 12.10
C THR A 171 -4.41 17.17 10.60
N MET A 172 -5.05 16.29 9.85
CA MET A 172 -4.93 16.27 8.38
C MET A 172 -5.41 17.58 7.76
N PHE A 173 -6.53 18.12 8.23
CA PHE A 173 -7.05 19.40 7.77
C PHE A 173 -6.11 20.55 8.08
N ARG A 174 -5.58 20.63 9.31
CA ARG A 174 -4.59 21.62 9.70
C ARG A 174 -3.39 21.58 8.76
N ASP A 175 -2.79 20.41 8.59
CA ASP A 175 -1.56 20.27 7.80
C ASP A 175 -1.81 20.56 6.31
N ALA A 176 -2.87 20.03 5.72
CA ALA A 176 -3.15 20.23 4.29
C ALA A 176 -3.67 21.64 3.95
N VAL A 177 -4.47 22.25 4.83
CA VAL A 177 -5.14 23.53 4.54
C VAL A 177 -4.42 24.70 5.17
N LYS A 178 -4.08 24.64 6.47
CA LYS A 178 -3.41 25.76 7.14
C LYS A 178 -1.94 25.85 6.78
N GLU A 179 -1.22 24.72 6.89
CA GLU A 179 0.24 24.73 6.69
C GLU A 179 0.59 24.74 5.19
N LEU A 180 -0.08 23.90 4.39
CA LEU A 180 0.20 23.79 2.96
C LEU A 180 -0.68 24.69 2.08
N GLY A 181 -1.66 25.41 2.65
CA GLY A 181 -2.56 26.28 1.87
C GLY A 181 -3.36 25.53 0.79
N GLY A 182 -3.58 24.24 0.94
CA GLY A 182 -4.24 23.40 -0.06
C GLY A 182 -3.34 22.97 -1.22
N ALA A 183 -2.07 23.36 -1.24
CA ALA A 183 -1.16 23.09 -2.36
C ALA A 183 -0.92 21.58 -2.63
N ALA A 184 -1.26 20.70 -1.68
CA ALA A 184 -1.11 19.25 -1.86
C ALA A 184 -2.24 18.64 -2.69
N PHE A 185 -3.43 19.21 -2.74
CA PHE A 185 -4.60 18.59 -3.36
C PHE A 185 -4.46 18.29 -4.84
N PRO A 186 -3.97 19.21 -5.68
CA PRO A 186 -3.74 18.93 -7.10
C PRO A 186 -2.80 17.75 -7.33
N TYR A 187 -1.76 17.61 -6.52
CA TYR A 187 -0.76 16.55 -6.63
C TYR A 187 -1.29 15.20 -6.14
N LEU A 188 -2.08 15.20 -5.09
CA LEU A 188 -2.79 14.01 -4.60
C LEU A 188 -3.84 13.53 -5.62
N ALA A 189 -4.58 14.46 -6.23
CA ALA A 189 -5.56 14.18 -7.26
C ALA A 189 -4.89 13.62 -8.53
N ASP A 190 -3.87 14.30 -9.08
CA ASP A 190 -3.11 13.81 -10.23
C ASP A 190 -2.58 12.39 -10.00
N TRP A 191 -2.01 12.14 -8.82
CA TRP A 191 -1.49 10.82 -8.47
C TRP A 191 -2.55 9.73 -8.47
N THR A 192 -3.67 9.95 -7.76
CA THR A 192 -4.75 8.93 -7.69
C THR A 192 -5.46 8.75 -9.03
N ASP A 193 -5.58 9.81 -9.82
CA ASP A 193 -6.17 9.74 -11.17
C ASP A 193 -5.29 8.92 -12.13
N ARG A 194 -3.97 9.09 -12.06
CA ARG A 194 -3.02 8.28 -12.87
C ARG A 194 -3.07 6.81 -12.45
N VAL A 195 -3.09 6.53 -11.15
CA VAL A 195 -3.24 5.17 -10.63
C VAL A 195 -4.58 4.57 -11.09
N ALA A 196 -5.67 5.32 -11.03
CA ALA A 196 -6.98 4.86 -11.51
C ALA A 196 -7.02 4.58 -13.02
N LYS A 197 -6.21 5.30 -13.79
CA LYS A 197 -6.02 5.06 -15.25
C LYS A 197 -5.07 3.91 -15.56
N GLY A 198 -4.54 3.22 -14.54
CA GLY A 198 -3.69 2.04 -14.70
C GLY A 198 -2.19 2.33 -14.75
N GLU A 199 -1.75 3.54 -14.40
CA GLU A 199 -0.31 3.83 -14.29
C GLU A 199 0.30 3.02 -13.15
N LEU A 200 1.46 2.42 -13.40
CA LEU A 200 2.17 1.56 -12.47
C LEU A 200 3.45 2.24 -11.96
N PRO A 201 3.96 1.84 -10.78
CA PRO A 201 5.24 2.31 -10.29
C PRO A 201 6.37 2.08 -11.32
N HIS A 202 7.22 3.08 -11.51
CA HIS A 202 8.35 3.03 -12.45
C HIS A 202 9.41 2.00 -12.04
N ALA A 203 9.55 1.78 -10.73
CA ALA A 203 10.42 0.76 -10.18
C ALA A 203 9.59 -0.40 -9.61
N LYS A 204 10.20 -1.58 -9.59
CA LYS A 204 9.62 -2.78 -9.00
C LYS A 204 10.60 -3.41 -8.02
N PRO A 205 10.11 -4.00 -6.92
CA PRO A 205 10.99 -4.74 -6.02
C PRO A 205 11.64 -5.91 -6.74
N ALA A 206 12.94 -6.12 -6.47
CA ALA A 206 13.62 -7.29 -6.95
C ALA A 206 12.99 -8.55 -6.34
N ARG A 207 12.85 -9.60 -7.16
CA ARG A 207 12.45 -10.91 -6.66
C ARG A 207 13.68 -11.59 -6.07
N PRO A 208 13.62 -12.09 -4.83
CA PRO A 208 14.69 -12.90 -4.28
C PRO A 208 14.97 -14.12 -5.15
N GLN A 209 16.23 -14.51 -5.23
CA GLN A 209 16.67 -15.70 -5.94
C GLN A 209 17.42 -16.57 -4.95
N GLY A 210 17.14 -17.86 -4.97
CA GLY A 210 17.85 -18.89 -4.23
C GLY A 210 19.09 -19.37 -4.96
#